data_b457a270035443ca233f712f70aaf970
#
_entry.id   b457a270035443ca233f712f70aaf970
#
_cell.length_a   1.000
_cell.length_b   1.000
_cell.length_c   1.000
_cell.angle_alpha   90.00
_cell.angle_beta   90.00
_cell.angle_gamma   90.00
#
_symmetry.space_group_name_H-M   'P 1'
#
loop_
_entity.id
_entity.type
_entity.pdbx_description
1 polymer ?
#
loop_
_entity_poly.entity_id
_entity_poly.type
_entity_poly.pdbx_seq_one_letter_code
_entity_poly.pdbx_strand_id
1 'polypeptide(L)'
;MIFTFDERPSDSPFVERIWSAQSERVGDFLSVAASQWEMVVSTYRGATTLTVRGPETKATSMHVNLVGSEFFGIVFKHGAFMPHFPVGNLVDRDLDLPDASSKSFWLDGSAWQFPTYENADAFIEKLVREDLLICDPFIEPALRDEPQELSPRSIQRRFVQATGLSQSSIRKIERARYATMLLQEGTSILDTVEQAGYSDQAHLTRVLKYLIGKTPAQIINRSAPEQMSLLFKTEPPS
;
A
#
# COMPACT_ATOMS: atom_id res chain seq x y z
N MET A 1 -2.44 0.20 -21.63
CA MET A 1 -2.23 0.43 -20.17
C MET A 1 -1.29 1.60 -20.00
N ILE A 2 -1.37 2.34 -18.91
CA ILE A 2 -0.43 3.43 -18.59
C ILE A 2 0.83 2.84 -17.99
N PHE A 3 0.66 1.86 -17.12
CA PHE A 3 1.73 1.10 -16.50
C PHE A 3 1.62 -0.38 -16.83
N THR A 4 2.76 -1.01 -17.10
CA THR A 4 2.94 -2.46 -17.03
C THR A 4 3.44 -2.78 -15.64
N PHE A 5 2.86 -3.80 -14.99
CA PHE A 5 3.20 -4.21 -13.62
C PHE A 5 3.69 -5.65 -13.57
N ASP A 6 4.63 -5.89 -12.67
CA ASP A 6 5.04 -7.22 -12.22
C ASP A 6 5.13 -7.23 -10.70
N GLU A 7 4.97 -8.41 -10.08
CA GLU A 7 5.07 -8.57 -8.64
C GLU A 7 5.71 -9.91 -8.27
N ARG A 8 6.36 -9.92 -7.13
CA ARG A 8 6.89 -11.14 -6.52
C ARG A 8 6.69 -11.14 -5.00
N PRO A 9 6.60 -12.33 -4.39
CA PRO A 9 6.65 -12.47 -2.94
C PRO A 9 8.05 -12.08 -2.41
N SER A 10 8.13 -11.91 -1.11
CA SER A 10 9.37 -11.77 -0.34
C SER A 10 9.40 -12.85 0.73
N ASP A 11 10.59 -13.37 1.03
CA ASP A 11 10.80 -14.29 2.15
C ASP A 11 10.89 -13.54 3.50
N SER A 12 10.96 -12.22 3.46
CA SER A 12 11.04 -11.38 4.66
C SER A 12 9.70 -11.35 5.41
N PRO A 13 9.69 -11.62 6.73
CA PRO A 13 8.46 -11.52 7.54
C PRO A 13 7.92 -10.08 7.68
N PHE A 14 8.68 -9.07 7.27
CA PHE A 14 8.32 -7.66 7.31
C PHE A 14 7.62 -7.17 6.05
N VAL A 15 7.73 -7.92 4.95
CA VAL A 15 7.29 -7.50 3.63
C VAL A 15 6.03 -8.25 3.22
N GLU A 16 5.06 -7.53 2.71
CA GLU A 16 3.85 -8.10 2.12
C GLU A 16 4.11 -8.56 0.70
N ARG A 17 4.76 -7.70 -0.10
CA ARG A 17 5.14 -7.96 -1.49
C ARG A 17 6.13 -6.95 -2.01
N ILE A 18 6.75 -7.30 -3.12
CA ILE A 18 7.60 -6.42 -3.92
C ILE A 18 6.97 -6.33 -5.31
N TRP A 19 6.81 -5.12 -5.83
CA TRP A 19 6.24 -4.87 -7.16
C TRP A 19 7.18 -4.01 -8.00
N SER A 20 7.08 -4.13 -9.31
CA SER A 20 7.71 -3.22 -10.28
C SER A 20 6.70 -2.73 -11.29
N ALA A 21 6.97 -1.55 -11.85
CA ALA A 21 6.14 -0.96 -12.89
C ALA A 21 6.97 -0.14 -13.87
N GLN A 22 6.54 -0.10 -15.13
CA GLN A 22 7.08 0.78 -16.15
C GLN A 22 5.97 1.64 -16.76
N SER A 23 6.23 2.94 -16.89
CA SER A 23 5.29 3.86 -17.52
C SER A 23 5.40 3.79 -19.04
N GLU A 24 4.35 3.29 -19.70
CA GLU A 24 4.29 3.05 -21.14
C GLU A 24 3.76 4.25 -21.91
N ARG A 25 2.87 5.03 -21.31
CA ARG A 25 2.23 6.18 -21.96
C ARG A 25 1.66 7.17 -20.95
N VAL A 26 1.43 8.39 -21.46
CA VAL A 26 0.71 9.44 -20.72
C VAL A 26 -0.75 9.05 -20.49
N GLY A 27 -1.28 9.38 -19.33
CA GLY A 27 -2.70 9.16 -19.01
C GLY A 27 -3.01 9.34 -17.54
N ASP A 28 -4.30 9.14 -17.19
CA ASP A 28 -4.78 9.29 -15.83
C ASP A 28 -4.74 7.96 -15.09
N PHE A 29 -4.12 7.96 -13.93
CA PHE A 29 -3.94 6.82 -13.05
C PHE A 29 -4.67 7.08 -11.74
N LEU A 30 -5.37 6.06 -11.25
CA LEU A 30 -6.12 6.11 -10.01
C LEU A 30 -5.40 5.29 -8.94
N SER A 31 -4.77 5.96 -7.97
CA SER A 31 -4.30 5.32 -6.75
C SER A 31 -5.49 5.05 -5.85
N VAL A 32 -5.68 3.80 -5.45
CA VAL A 32 -6.76 3.42 -4.53
C VAL A 32 -6.25 3.42 -3.10
N ALA A 33 -7.15 3.58 -2.13
CA ALA A 33 -6.80 3.51 -0.72
C ALA A 33 -6.01 2.24 -0.39
N ALA A 34 -4.95 2.39 0.38
CA ALA A 34 -4.07 1.32 0.84
C ALA A 34 -3.75 1.51 2.33
N SER A 35 -3.86 0.46 3.12
CA SER A 35 -3.65 0.52 4.56
C SER A 35 -2.20 0.34 4.99
N GLN A 36 -1.35 -0.09 4.07
CA GLN A 36 0.07 -0.34 4.27
C GLN A 36 0.90 0.84 3.76
N TRP A 37 2.06 1.03 4.35
CA TRP A 37 3.06 1.95 3.84
C TRP A 37 4.04 1.20 2.92
N GLU A 38 4.75 1.93 2.08
CA GLU A 38 5.70 1.37 1.14
C GLU A 38 6.91 2.27 0.92
N MET A 39 8.02 1.69 0.49
CA MET A 39 9.14 2.40 -0.11
C MET A 39 9.09 2.21 -1.61
N VAL A 40 9.12 3.31 -2.37
CA VAL A 40 9.10 3.30 -3.83
C VAL A 40 10.38 3.90 -4.37
N VAL A 41 11.08 3.15 -5.18
CA VAL A 41 12.21 3.67 -5.97
C VAL A 41 11.69 4.00 -7.35
N SER A 42 11.89 5.23 -7.77
CA SER A 42 11.56 5.71 -9.11
C SER A 42 12.81 6.13 -9.87
N THR A 43 12.91 5.71 -11.13
CA THR A 43 14.03 6.09 -12.00
C THR A 43 13.47 6.72 -13.27
N TYR A 44 13.91 7.92 -13.58
CA TYR A 44 13.57 8.64 -14.80
C TYR A 44 14.79 9.37 -15.36
N ARG A 45 15.15 9.11 -16.62
CA ARG A 45 16.31 9.70 -17.31
C ARG A 45 17.62 9.62 -16.52
N GLY A 46 17.81 8.52 -15.78
CA GLY A 46 19.01 8.26 -14.99
C GLY A 46 19.04 8.93 -13.61
N ALA A 47 18.03 9.72 -13.26
CA ALA A 47 17.83 10.18 -11.90
C ALA A 47 17.00 9.15 -11.11
N THR A 48 17.45 8.77 -9.91
CA THR A 48 16.77 7.82 -9.05
C THR A 48 16.40 8.50 -7.74
N THR A 49 15.18 8.31 -7.29
CA THR A 49 14.65 8.81 -6.01
C THR A 49 14.04 7.68 -5.22
N LEU A 50 14.21 7.66 -3.91
CA LEU A 50 13.48 6.78 -2.99
C LEU A 50 12.47 7.61 -2.22
N THR A 51 11.21 7.24 -2.39
CA THR A 51 10.05 7.87 -1.73
C THR A 51 9.47 6.92 -0.70
N VAL A 52 9.25 7.37 0.53
CA VAL A 52 8.45 6.66 1.53
C VAL A 52 7.02 7.15 1.42
N ARG A 53 6.10 6.25 1.09
CA ARG A 53 4.67 6.54 0.97
C ARG A 53 3.93 5.96 2.15
N GLY A 54 3.17 6.81 2.83
CA GLY A 54 2.30 6.37 3.91
C GLY A 54 1.02 5.70 3.42
N PRO A 55 0.19 5.20 4.35
CA PRO A 55 -1.13 4.69 4.01
C PRO A 55 -1.99 5.75 3.33
N GLU A 56 -2.77 5.34 2.34
CA GLU A 56 -3.74 6.18 1.63
C GLU A 56 -5.16 5.88 2.11
N THR A 57 -5.85 6.88 2.68
CA THR A 57 -7.19 6.70 3.26
C THR A 57 -8.33 7.01 2.28
N LYS A 58 -8.00 7.40 1.06
CA LYS A 58 -8.95 7.71 -0.03
C LYS A 58 -8.30 7.48 -1.39
N ALA A 59 -9.12 7.30 -2.41
CA ALA A 59 -8.63 7.26 -3.78
C ALA A 59 -8.15 8.65 -4.25
N THR A 60 -7.03 8.66 -4.99
CA THR A 60 -6.44 9.89 -5.56
C THR A 60 -6.15 9.67 -7.05
N SER A 61 -6.68 10.55 -7.89
CA SER A 61 -6.35 10.56 -9.33
C SER A 61 -5.09 11.39 -9.57
N MET A 62 -4.18 10.88 -10.39
CA MET A 62 -2.97 11.58 -10.82
C MET A 62 -2.78 11.46 -12.32
N HIS A 63 -2.22 12.50 -12.93
CA HIS A 63 -1.86 12.49 -14.34
C HIS A 63 -0.40 12.07 -14.51
N VAL A 64 -0.17 10.93 -15.17
CA VAL A 64 1.17 10.40 -15.45
C VAL A 64 1.65 11.00 -16.76
N ASN A 65 2.75 11.76 -16.75
CA ASN A 65 3.33 12.43 -17.89
C ASN A 65 4.79 12.02 -18.21
N LEU A 66 5.36 11.11 -17.40
CA LEU A 66 6.74 10.67 -17.49
C LEU A 66 6.85 9.28 -18.11
N VAL A 67 6.72 9.20 -19.44
CA VAL A 67 6.88 7.93 -20.18
C VAL A 67 8.31 7.43 -20.08
N GLY A 68 8.46 6.12 -19.89
CA GLY A 68 9.76 5.46 -19.69
C GLY A 68 10.31 5.54 -18.26
N SER A 69 9.51 6.04 -17.31
CA SER A 69 9.87 5.92 -15.91
C SER A 69 9.73 4.48 -15.44
N GLU A 70 10.70 4.04 -14.66
CA GLU A 70 10.71 2.75 -13.98
C GLU A 70 10.46 2.96 -12.50
N PHE A 71 9.67 2.07 -11.93
CA PHE A 71 9.33 2.08 -10.51
C PHE A 71 9.48 0.68 -9.95
N PHE A 72 9.91 0.57 -8.71
CA PHE A 72 9.63 -0.61 -7.93
C PHE A 72 9.28 -0.21 -6.50
N GLY A 73 8.45 -1.00 -5.84
CA GLY A 73 7.99 -0.73 -4.49
C GLY A 73 8.11 -1.96 -3.59
N ILE A 74 8.40 -1.69 -2.32
CA ILE A 74 8.40 -2.65 -1.24
C ILE A 74 7.26 -2.30 -0.32
N VAL A 75 6.21 -3.10 -0.30
CA VAL A 75 5.04 -2.91 0.56
C VAL A 75 5.26 -3.67 1.86
N PHE A 76 5.13 -2.98 2.98
CA PHE A 76 5.38 -3.54 4.31
C PHE A 76 4.11 -4.08 4.95
N LYS A 77 4.23 -5.15 5.74
CA LYS A 77 3.13 -5.67 6.55
C LYS A 77 2.70 -4.65 7.62
N HIS A 78 1.46 -4.74 8.07
CA HIS A 78 0.88 -3.76 8.99
C HIS A 78 1.63 -3.58 10.32
N GLY A 79 2.30 -4.61 10.82
CA GLY A 79 3.12 -4.53 12.03
C GLY A 79 4.53 -4.00 11.81
N ALA A 80 5.00 -3.94 10.57
CA ALA A 80 6.35 -3.48 10.26
C ALA A 80 6.40 -1.94 10.23
N PHE A 81 7.35 -1.35 10.95
CA PHE A 81 7.52 0.11 11.00
C PHE A 81 8.97 0.51 11.33
N MET A 82 9.29 1.76 11.08
CA MET A 82 10.59 2.35 11.37
C MET A 82 10.49 3.21 12.62
N PRO A 83 11.16 2.85 13.76
CA PRO A 83 11.00 3.57 15.04
C PRO A 83 11.41 5.04 14.97
N HIS A 84 12.44 5.34 14.20
CA HIS A 84 12.99 6.69 14.05
C HIS A 84 12.39 7.48 12.87
N PHE A 85 11.52 6.82 12.10
CA PHE A 85 10.84 7.41 10.97
C PHE A 85 9.32 7.20 11.11
N PRO A 86 8.59 8.17 11.68
CA PRO A 86 7.19 7.99 12.04
C PRO A 86 6.29 7.96 10.79
N VAL A 87 6.14 6.80 10.19
CA VAL A 87 5.28 6.56 9.03
C VAL A 87 3.84 7.06 9.25
N GLY A 88 3.36 7.06 10.49
CA GLY A 88 2.06 7.60 10.86
C GLY A 88 1.87 9.08 10.50
N ASN A 89 2.94 9.86 10.38
CA ASN A 89 2.87 11.26 9.93
C ASN A 89 2.72 11.38 8.40
N LEU A 90 2.84 10.26 7.67
CA LEU A 90 2.73 10.19 6.22
C LEU A 90 1.36 9.68 5.74
N VAL A 91 0.35 9.59 6.61
CA VAL A 91 -1.00 9.23 6.16
C VAL A 91 -1.47 10.24 5.11
N ASP A 92 -1.88 9.74 3.93
CA ASP A 92 -2.21 10.52 2.73
C ASP A 92 -1.07 11.45 2.25
N ARG A 93 0.18 11.05 2.50
CA ARG A 93 1.39 11.80 2.12
C ARG A 93 2.52 10.86 1.74
N ASP A 94 3.49 11.44 1.08
CA ASP A 94 4.78 10.82 0.76
C ASP A 94 5.94 11.74 1.18
N LEU A 95 7.14 11.18 1.24
CA LEU A 95 8.37 11.87 1.53
C LEU A 95 9.51 11.29 0.70
N ASP A 96 10.13 12.10 -0.13
CA ASP A 96 11.37 11.76 -0.81
C ASP A 96 12.52 11.81 0.18
N LEU A 97 13.30 10.72 0.26
CA LEU A 97 14.52 10.72 1.06
C LEU A 97 15.62 11.50 0.33
N PRO A 98 16.41 12.31 1.06
CA PRO A 98 17.43 13.15 0.44
C PRO A 98 18.50 12.32 -0.26
N ASP A 99 18.94 12.76 -1.44
CA ASP A 99 20.04 12.15 -2.15
C ASP A 99 21.36 12.36 -1.40
N ALA A 100 22.15 11.28 -1.25
CA ALA A 100 23.53 11.35 -0.78
C ALA A 100 24.51 11.40 -1.98
N SER A 101 24.14 10.74 -3.08
CA SER A 101 24.81 10.80 -4.38
C SER A 101 23.84 10.33 -5.48
N SER A 102 24.29 10.30 -6.72
CA SER A 102 23.48 9.74 -7.83
C SER A 102 23.10 8.26 -7.69
N LYS A 103 23.69 7.54 -6.72
CA LYS A 103 23.45 6.10 -6.48
C LYS A 103 23.05 5.79 -5.05
N SER A 104 22.87 6.82 -4.20
CA SER A 104 22.62 6.65 -2.77
C SER A 104 21.75 7.77 -2.21
N PHE A 105 21.06 7.47 -1.12
CA PHE A 105 20.20 8.37 -0.37
C PHE A 105 20.58 8.39 1.11
N TRP A 106 20.13 9.40 1.84
CA TRP A 106 20.31 9.51 3.28
C TRP A 106 19.14 8.84 4.03
N LEU A 107 19.49 7.94 4.95
CA LEU A 107 18.54 7.36 5.89
C LEU A 107 19.21 7.24 7.27
N ASP A 108 18.58 7.80 8.29
CA ASP A 108 19.06 7.78 9.68
C ASP A 108 20.55 8.17 9.82
N GLY A 109 20.95 9.28 9.19
CA GLY A 109 22.31 9.83 9.26
C GLY A 109 23.37 9.04 8.47
N SER A 110 23.00 8.00 7.75
CA SER A 110 23.90 7.16 6.94
C SER A 110 23.52 7.20 5.45
N ALA A 111 24.54 7.09 4.59
CA ALA A 111 24.31 6.95 3.14
C ALA A 111 24.02 5.50 2.78
N TRP A 112 22.88 5.27 2.12
CA TRP A 112 22.41 3.96 1.67
C TRP A 112 22.37 3.91 0.15
N GLN A 113 22.81 2.83 -0.45
CA GLN A 113 22.63 2.62 -1.88
C GLN A 113 21.16 2.38 -2.20
N PHE A 114 20.69 2.92 -3.33
CA PHE A 114 19.34 2.60 -3.80
C PHE A 114 19.21 1.10 -4.02
N PRO A 115 18.18 0.46 -3.42
CA PRO A 115 17.89 -0.94 -3.71
C PRO A 115 17.39 -1.08 -5.14
N THR A 116 17.46 -2.32 -5.66
CA THR A 116 16.85 -2.72 -6.93
C THR A 116 15.77 -3.76 -6.68
N TYR A 117 14.95 -4.05 -7.67
CA TYR A 117 13.91 -5.08 -7.59
C TYR A 117 14.49 -6.45 -7.18
N GLU A 118 15.70 -6.78 -7.69
CA GLU A 118 16.37 -8.06 -7.44
C GLU A 118 16.99 -8.16 -6.05
N ASN A 119 17.49 -7.06 -5.50
CA ASN A 119 18.21 -7.06 -4.21
C ASN A 119 17.36 -6.50 -3.04
N ALA A 120 16.06 -6.28 -3.26
CA ALA A 120 15.17 -5.68 -2.27
C ALA A 120 15.15 -6.47 -0.95
N ASP A 121 15.19 -7.82 -0.99
CA ASP A 121 15.22 -8.64 0.23
C ASP A 121 16.51 -8.41 1.04
N ALA A 122 17.67 -8.33 0.39
CA ALA A 122 18.95 -8.03 1.06
C ALA A 122 18.95 -6.59 1.65
N PHE A 123 18.30 -5.65 0.99
CA PHE A 123 18.10 -4.30 1.53
C PHE A 123 17.25 -4.33 2.81
N ILE A 124 16.14 -5.08 2.82
CA ILE A 124 15.27 -5.24 3.99
C ILE A 124 16.03 -5.92 5.15
N GLU A 125 16.76 -7.01 4.87
CA GLU A 125 17.60 -7.67 5.89
C GLU A 125 18.59 -6.71 6.52
N LYS A 126 19.16 -5.80 5.73
CA LYS A 126 20.08 -4.77 6.25
C LYS A 126 19.34 -3.77 7.12
N LEU A 127 18.14 -3.30 6.75
CA LEU A 127 17.33 -2.40 7.60
C LEU A 127 17.01 -3.05 8.95
N VAL A 128 16.67 -4.33 8.95
CA VAL A 128 16.36 -5.10 10.17
C VAL A 128 17.63 -5.25 11.05
N ARG A 129 18.76 -5.60 10.46
CA ARG A 129 20.03 -5.76 11.18
C ARG A 129 20.53 -4.46 11.83
N GLU A 130 20.23 -3.31 11.22
CA GLU A 130 20.59 -1.99 11.74
C GLU A 130 19.50 -1.41 12.67
N ASP A 131 18.51 -2.23 13.09
CA ASP A 131 17.36 -1.85 13.92
C ASP A 131 16.52 -0.69 13.38
N LEU A 132 16.62 -0.42 12.06
CA LEU A 132 15.82 0.61 11.39
C LEU A 132 14.41 0.14 11.01
N LEU A 133 14.21 -1.16 10.87
CA LEU A 133 12.91 -1.78 10.60
C LEU A 133 12.63 -2.83 11.67
N ILE A 134 11.53 -2.66 12.39
CA ILE A 134 11.05 -3.59 13.42
C ILE A 134 9.60 -3.98 13.18
N CYS A 135 9.13 -5.03 13.86
CA CYS A 135 7.74 -5.48 13.79
C CYS A 135 7.08 -5.43 15.17
N ASP A 136 5.88 -4.85 15.25
CA ASP A 136 5.03 -4.96 16.43
C ASP A 136 4.24 -6.27 16.35
N PRO A 137 4.50 -7.26 17.25
CA PRO A 137 3.90 -8.59 17.17
C PRO A 137 2.41 -8.63 17.47
N PHE A 138 1.81 -7.55 17.97
CA PHE A 138 0.40 -7.50 18.33
C PHE A 138 -0.52 -7.05 17.19
N ILE A 139 0.02 -6.41 16.14
CA ILE A 139 -0.79 -5.82 15.08
C ILE A 139 -1.47 -6.89 14.22
N GLU A 140 -0.70 -7.83 13.67
CA GLU A 140 -1.24 -8.90 12.81
C GLU A 140 -2.25 -9.80 13.53
N PRO A 141 -1.97 -10.31 14.76
CA PRO A 141 -2.96 -11.07 15.49
C PRO A 141 -4.24 -10.27 15.82
N ALA A 142 -4.11 -8.98 16.14
CA ALA A 142 -5.27 -8.14 16.41
C ALA A 142 -6.11 -7.86 15.15
N LEU A 143 -5.50 -7.80 13.96
CA LEU A 143 -6.24 -7.70 12.69
C LEU A 143 -7.06 -8.96 12.39
N ARG A 144 -6.60 -10.14 12.87
CA ARG A 144 -7.30 -11.43 12.76
C ARG A 144 -8.26 -11.72 13.89
N ASP A 145 -8.57 -10.73 14.75
CA ASP A 145 -9.42 -10.87 15.93
C ASP A 145 -8.95 -11.94 16.94
N GLU A 146 -7.65 -12.27 16.90
CA GLU A 146 -7.05 -13.18 17.88
C GLU A 146 -7.06 -12.54 19.29
N PRO A 147 -7.34 -13.30 20.36
CA PRO A 147 -7.32 -12.79 21.72
C PRO A 147 -5.97 -12.13 22.07
N GLN A 148 -6.04 -10.94 22.66
CA GLN A 148 -4.85 -10.19 23.05
C GLN A 148 -4.81 -10.00 24.57
N GLU A 149 -3.62 -10.10 25.16
CA GLU A 149 -3.40 -9.81 26.58
C GLU A 149 -3.40 -8.30 26.91
N LEU A 150 -3.41 -7.45 25.88
CA LEU A 150 -3.37 -6.01 26.00
C LEU A 150 -4.77 -5.40 26.07
N SER A 151 -4.89 -4.27 26.79
CA SER A 151 -6.14 -3.51 26.78
C SER A 151 -6.47 -2.98 25.38
N PRO A 152 -7.75 -2.79 25.01
CA PRO A 152 -8.14 -2.21 23.73
C PRO A 152 -7.46 -0.85 23.43
N ARG A 153 -7.28 -0.01 24.46
CA ARG A 153 -6.59 1.29 24.34
C ARG A 153 -5.10 1.10 23.99
N SER A 154 -4.44 0.11 24.57
CA SER A 154 -3.04 -0.18 24.27
C SER A 154 -2.88 -0.70 22.86
N ILE A 155 -3.77 -1.56 22.40
CA ILE A 155 -3.81 -2.07 21.02
C ILE A 155 -4.02 -0.89 20.05
N GLN A 156 -5.02 -0.04 20.28
CA GLN A 156 -5.28 1.13 19.45
C GLN A 156 -4.05 2.05 19.30
N ARG A 157 -3.34 2.31 20.42
CA ARG A 157 -2.12 3.12 20.39
C ARG A 157 -1.02 2.49 19.53
N ARG A 158 -0.85 1.17 19.60
CA ARG A 158 0.12 0.42 18.78
C ARG A 158 -0.23 0.50 17.30
N PHE A 159 -1.50 0.36 16.93
CA PHE A 159 -1.94 0.53 15.56
C PHE A 159 -1.55 1.92 15.01
N VAL A 160 -1.89 2.97 15.72
CA VAL A 160 -1.56 4.34 15.30
C VAL A 160 -0.05 4.55 15.22
N GLN A 161 0.72 3.99 16.14
CA GLN A 161 2.19 4.11 16.14
C GLN A 161 2.81 3.37 14.95
N ALA A 162 2.41 2.12 14.70
CA ALA A 162 3.01 1.28 13.66
C ALA A 162 2.50 1.58 12.25
N THR A 163 1.23 2.01 12.10
CA THR A 163 0.59 2.14 10.80
C THR A 163 0.09 3.55 10.48
N GLY A 164 0.00 4.43 11.47
CA GLY A 164 -0.69 5.72 11.35
C GLY A 164 -2.22 5.63 11.31
N LEU A 165 -2.80 4.44 11.28
CA LEU A 165 -4.23 4.19 11.13
C LEU A 165 -4.81 3.51 12.37
N SER A 166 -6.12 3.64 12.56
CA SER A 166 -6.84 2.78 13.50
C SER A 166 -7.12 1.41 12.87
N GLN A 167 -7.25 0.36 13.71
CA GLN A 167 -7.69 -0.97 13.27
C GLN A 167 -8.97 -0.90 12.41
N SER A 168 -9.95 -0.08 12.83
CA SER A 168 -11.19 0.11 12.07
C SER A 168 -10.97 0.74 10.69
N SER A 169 -10.00 1.65 10.55
CA SER A 169 -9.65 2.25 9.26
C SER A 169 -9.00 1.24 8.33
N ILE A 170 -8.06 0.44 8.84
CA ILE A 170 -7.43 -0.66 8.10
C ILE A 170 -8.51 -1.62 7.58
N ARG A 171 -9.38 -2.12 8.46
CA ARG A 171 -10.46 -3.04 8.07
C ARG A 171 -11.41 -2.46 7.02
N LYS A 172 -11.73 -1.16 7.10
CA LYS A 172 -12.57 -0.51 6.08
C LYS A 172 -11.89 -0.49 4.71
N ILE A 173 -10.59 -0.18 4.66
CA ILE A 173 -9.81 -0.17 3.42
C ILE A 173 -9.73 -1.58 2.84
N GLU A 174 -9.31 -2.57 3.65
CA GLU A 174 -9.18 -3.96 3.18
C GLU A 174 -10.53 -4.54 2.72
N ARG A 175 -11.62 -4.26 3.43
CA ARG A 175 -12.96 -4.65 3.00
C ARG A 175 -13.36 -4.03 1.66
N ALA A 176 -13.02 -2.77 1.41
CA ALA A 176 -13.32 -2.12 0.13
C ALA A 176 -12.47 -2.71 -1.01
N ARG A 177 -11.21 -3.06 -0.75
CA ARG A 177 -10.32 -3.74 -1.69
C ARG A 177 -10.85 -5.14 -2.03
N TYR A 178 -11.25 -5.90 -1.03
CA TYR A 178 -11.87 -7.22 -1.20
C TYR A 178 -13.16 -7.14 -2.04
N ALA A 179 -14.07 -6.21 -1.73
CA ALA A 179 -15.28 -5.99 -2.51
C ALA A 179 -14.98 -5.62 -3.97
N THR A 180 -13.91 -4.83 -4.19
CA THR A 180 -13.48 -4.47 -5.55
C THR A 180 -12.98 -5.69 -6.32
N MET A 181 -12.22 -6.57 -5.67
CA MET A 181 -11.74 -7.81 -6.26
C MET A 181 -12.91 -8.73 -6.67
N LEU A 182 -13.89 -8.93 -5.79
CA LEU A 182 -15.12 -9.69 -6.11
C LEU A 182 -15.83 -9.15 -7.36
N LEU A 183 -15.99 -7.83 -7.45
CA LEU A 183 -16.62 -7.19 -8.61
C LEU A 183 -15.80 -7.37 -9.90
N GLN A 184 -14.47 -7.32 -9.82
CA GLN A 184 -13.57 -7.54 -10.96
C GLN A 184 -13.58 -8.99 -11.45
N GLU A 185 -13.82 -9.94 -10.55
CA GLU A 185 -13.98 -11.37 -10.84
C GLU A 185 -15.38 -11.71 -11.38
N GLY A 186 -16.28 -10.73 -11.43
CA GLY A 186 -17.62 -10.89 -12.00
C GLY A 186 -18.74 -11.21 -11.00
N THR A 187 -18.45 -11.14 -9.69
CA THR A 187 -19.47 -11.27 -8.65
C THR A 187 -20.51 -10.17 -8.79
N SER A 188 -21.79 -10.49 -8.64
CA SER A 188 -22.86 -9.50 -8.72
C SER A 188 -22.77 -8.46 -7.60
N ILE A 189 -23.36 -7.26 -7.81
CA ILE A 189 -23.33 -6.20 -6.78
C ILE A 189 -24.03 -6.68 -5.50
N LEU A 190 -25.11 -7.42 -5.59
CA LEU A 190 -25.85 -7.91 -4.42
C LEU A 190 -25.05 -8.97 -3.66
N ASP A 191 -24.46 -9.92 -4.37
CA ASP A 191 -23.62 -10.95 -3.75
C ASP A 191 -22.35 -10.32 -3.11
N THR A 192 -21.80 -9.28 -3.76
CA THR A 192 -20.67 -8.52 -3.19
C THR A 192 -21.05 -7.79 -1.90
N VAL A 193 -22.27 -7.21 -1.82
CA VAL A 193 -22.79 -6.61 -0.60
C VAL A 193 -22.80 -7.62 0.53
N GLU A 194 -23.33 -8.84 0.28
CA GLU A 194 -23.41 -9.91 1.27
C GLU A 194 -22.02 -10.43 1.66
N GLN A 195 -21.21 -10.84 0.68
CA GLN A 195 -19.89 -11.45 0.92
C GLN A 195 -18.90 -10.51 1.60
N ALA A 196 -18.92 -9.22 1.25
CA ALA A 196 -18.05 -8.20 1.86
C ALA A 196 -18.68 -7.55 3.11
N GLY A 197 -19.86 -8.00 3.57
CA GLY A 197 -20.47 -7.54 4.82
C GLY A 197 -20.93 -6.08 4.81
N TYR A 198 -21.44 -5.57 3.67
CA TYR A 198 -22.07 -4.25 3.61
C TYR A 198 -23.55 -4.34 3.94
N SER A 199 -24.11 -3.26 4.51
CA SER A 199 -25.55 -3.23 4.87
C SER A 199 -26.47 -3.23 3.65
N ASP A 200 -26.02 -2.59 2.58
CA ASP A 200 -26.79 -2.40 1.35
C ASP A 200 -25.91 -1.90 0.19
N GLN A 201 -26.46 -1.90 -1.01
CA GLN A 201 -25.78 -1.42 -2.22
C GLN A 201 -25.40 0.08 -2.14
N ALA A 202 -26.20 0.91 -1.48
CA ALA A 202 -25.91 2.34 -1.36
C ALA A 202 -24.70 2.58 -0.46
N HIS A 203 -24.58 1.80 0.63
CA HIS A 203 -23.40 1.80 1.50
C HIS A 203 -22.15 1.35 0.73
N LEU A 204 -22.20 0.20 0.05
CA LEU A 204 -21.09 -0.27 -0.80
C LEU A 204 -20.68 0.81 -1.80
N THR A 205 -21.63 1.41 -2.52
CA THR A 205 -21.35 2.44 -3.53
C THR A 205 -20.63 3.65 -2.95
N ARG A 206 -21.07 4.16 -1.79
CA ARG A 206 -20.42 5.31 -1.12
C ARG A 206 -19.00 4.98 -0.71
N VAL A 207 -18.79 3.80 -0.10
CA VAL A 207 -17.47 3.38 0.36
C VAL A 207 -16.51 3.18 -0.81
N LEU A 208 -16.92 2.46 -1.86
CA LEU A 208 -16.08 2.25 -3.03
C LEU A 208 -15.78 3.57 -3.75
N LYS A 209 -16.75 4.48 -3.86
CA LYS A 209 -16.49 5.79 -4.47
C LYS A 209 -15.44 6.59 -3.70
N TYR A 210 -15.40 6.48 -2.38
CA TYR A 210 -14.44 7.19 -1.53
C TYR A 210 -13.06 6.51 -1.52
N LEU A 211 -13.01 5.19 -1.28
CA LEU A 211 -11.75 4.46 -1.08
C LEU A 211 -11.11 3.97 -2.39
N ILE A 212 -11.92 3.66 -3.41
CA ILE A 212 -11.49 3.09 -4.69
C ILE A 212 -11.62 4.11 -5.84
N GLY A 213 -12.44 5.15 -5.65
CA GLY A 213 -12.68 6.18 -6.67
C GLY A 213 -13.71 5.80 -7.73
N LYS A 214 -14.22 4.55 -7.71
CA LYS A 214 -15.19 4.03 -8.70
C LYS A 214 -16.42 3.46 -8.02
N THR A 215 -17.56 3.50 -8.73
CA THR A 215 -18.77 2.80 -8.30
C THR A 215 -18.69 1.32 -8.66
N PRO A 216 -19.51 0.43 -8.00
CA PRO A 216 -19.59 -0.98 -8.38
C PRO A 216 -19.83 -1.21 -9.87
N ALA A 217 -20.76 -0.46 -10.47
CA ALA A 217 -21.06 -0.56 -11.89
C ALA A 217 -19.87 -0.16 -12.79
N GLN A 218 -19.09 0.85 -12.42
CA GLN A 218 -17.89 1.25 -13.15
C GLN A 218 -16.79 0.18 -13.07
N ILE A 219 -16.68 -0.52 -11.93
CA ILE A 219 -15.72 -1.60 -11.73
C ILE A 219 -16.07 -2.79 -12.62
N ILE A 220 -17.32 -3.27 -12.56
CA ILE A 220 -17.80 -4.40 -13.37
C ILE A 220 -17.65 -4.12 -14.87
N ASN A 221 -18.11 -2.96 -15.32
CA ASN A 221 -18.12 -2.61 -16.75
C ASN A 221 -16.73 -2.25 -17.29
N ARG A 222 -15.69 -2.17 -16.46
CA ARG A 222 -14.34 -1.69 -16.83
C ARG A 222 -14.38 -0.38 -17.62
N SER A 223 -15.42 0.44 -17.41
CA SER A 223 -15.80 1.54 -18.28
C SER A 223 -15.10 2.87 -17.97
N ALA A 224 -14.12 2.88 -17.06
CA ALA A 224 -13.34 4.08 -16.78
C ALA A 224 -11.98 4.03 -17.51
N PRO A 225 -11.56 5.10 -18.19
CA PRO A 225 -10.30 5.16 -18.91
C PRO A 225 -9.07 5.11 -17.99
N GLU A 226 -9.26 5.40 -16.70
CA GLU A 226 -8.18 5.43 -15.71
C GLU A 226 -7.78 4.02 -15.30
N GLN A 227 -6.48 3.73 -15.43
CA GLN A 227 -5.90 2.52 -14.86
C GLN A 227 -5.83 2.68 -13.33
N MET A 228 -6.31 1.69 -12.59
CA MET A 228 -6.21 1.68 -11.13
C MET A 228 -4.88 1.05 -10.70
N SER A 229 -4.38 1.48 -9.53
CA SER A 229 -3.30 0.76 -8.82
C SER A 229 -3.72 -0.70 -8.62
N LEU A 230 -2.75 -1.61 -8.67
CA LEU A 230 -3.01 -3.04 -8.51
C LEU A 230 -3.73 -3.29 -7.18
N LEU A 231 -4.90 -3.92 -7.29
CA LEU A 231 -5.57 -4.53 -6.15
C LEU A 231 -5.02 -5.94 -6.03
N PHE A 232 -4.13 -6.13 -5.09
CA PHE A 232 -3.59 -7.45 -4.78
C PHE A 232 -4.67 -8.29 -4.10
N LYS A 233 -4.60 -9.62 -4.25
CA LYS A 233 -5.50 -10.51 -3.54
C LYS A 233 -5.41 -10.22 -2.05
N THR A 234 -6.47 -9.66 -1.51
CA THR A 234 -6.69 -9.52 -0.08
C THR A 234 -7.50 -10.72 0.39
N GLU A 235 -7.13 -11.30 1.51
CA GLU A 235 -7.98 -12.31 2.15
C GLU A 235 -9.30 -11.67 2.58
N PRO A 236 -10.41 -12.45 2.63
CA PRO A 236 -11.67 -11.93 3.13
C PRO A 236 -11.45 -11.33 4.53
N PRO A 237 -11.98 -10.12 4.80
CA PRO A 237 -11.89 -9.52 6.12
C PRO A 237 -12.56 -10.41 7.16
N SER A 238 -11.87 -10.64 8.27
CA SER A 238 -12.40 -11.34 9.45
C SER A 238 -13.62 -10.62 10.01
#